data_366162c4a5c035a3a0a447e61d4c650b
#
_entry.id   366162c4a5c035a3a0a447e61d4c650b
#
_cell.length_a   1.000
_cell.length_b   1.000
_cell.length_c   1.000
_cell.angle_alpha   90.00
_cell.angle_beta   90.00
_cell.angle_gamma   90.00
#
_symmetry.space_group_name_H-M   'P 1'
#
loop_
_entity.id
_entity.type
_entity.pdbx_description
1 polymer ?
#
loop_
_entity_poly.entity_id
_entity_poly.type
_entity_poly.pdbx_seq_one_letter_code
_entity_poly.pdbx_strand_id
1 'polypeptide(L)'
;MKHKYIFLLLLLFPILTFSQGIVIGNYTFKNNAKFHGEMFRGKPWGKGKTIYPDGSIYEGVYAKGVREGIGTLTKPNGEKYEGNWFQDQQLGYGRYTYSNGNIYEGLWFKNQQHGIGTMYYYNKDKYVGSWKNGKRCGEGKYIFADGSYYDGSWENDMKNGHGQFVWRDKSSYTGNWVNNVKEGRGIFIYSNGDDYSGGWSKDLQNGRGTYHFRNRDVYQGDYVNGQRTGTGLLRYRNGDEYYGHFVDGEKSGSGMMKWHNGDIYTGEWKNDKQNGKGKLIKHNQDTYEGAFSNGMLNGNVSVSYADGSVFRGIYKNNKRNGDFIEYDKNGQIKATGTYNNGVRHQNK
;
A
#
# COMPACT_ATOMS: atom_id res chain seq x y z
N MET A 1 -4.30 23.43 -19.92
CA MET A 1 -3.08 23.94 -19.27
C MET A 1 -3.27 25.40 -18.94
N LYS A 2 -3.58 25.73 -17.68
CA LYS A 2 -3.63 27.11 -17.21
C LYS A 2 -2.60 27.22 -16.09
N HIS A 3 -1.44 27.74 -16.41
CA HIS A 3 -0.43 28.11 -15.44
C HIS A 3 -0.95 29.28 -14.59
N LYS A 4 -1.28 29.02 -13.33
CA LYS A 4 -1.48 30.09 -12.35
C LYS A 4 -0.09 30.48 -11.84
N TYR A 5 0.40 31.61 -12.34
CA TYR A 5 1.56 32.29 -11.78
C TYR A 5 1.19 32.77 -10.38
N ILE A 6 1.83 32.19 -9.36
CA ILE A 6 1.84 32.77 -8.01
C ILE A 6 2.78 33.97 -8.10
N PHE A 7 2.20 35.15 -8.14
CA PHE A 7 2.93 36.40 -7.96
C PHE A 7 3.51 36.40 -6.54
N LEU A 8 4.80 36.15 -6.42
CA LEU A 8 5.56 36.47 -5.23
C LEU A 8 5.61 37.98 -5.16
N LEU A 9 4.70 38.58 -4.37
CA LEU A 9 4.74 40.00 -4.08
C LEU A 9 5.95 40.23 -3.18
N LEU A 10 7.11 40.49 -3.79
CA LEU A 10 8.22 41.13 -3.13
C LEU A 10 7.72 42.53 -2.77
N LEU A 11 7.23 42.71 -1.53
CA LEU A 11 7.02 44.00 -0.93
C LEU A 11 8.39 44.67 -0.78
N LEU A 12 8.81 45.34 -1.84
CA LEU A 12 9.83 46.38 -1.75
C LEU A 12 9.29 47.45 -0.81
N PHE A 13 9.61 47.32 0.48
CA PHE A 13 9.44 48.45 1.39
C PHE A 13 10.33 49.59 0.88
N PRO A 14 9.78 50.79 0.61
CA PRO A 14 10.61 51.92 0.35
C PRO A 14 11.51 52.12 1.57
N ILE A 15 12.81 52.11 1.38
CA ILE A 15 13.79 52.60 2.36
C ILE A 15 13.57 54.10 2.43
N LEU A 16 12.55 54.50 3.17
CA LEU A 16 12.37 55.89 3.54
C LEU A 16 13.44 56.20 4.60
N THR A 17 14.43 56.97 4.24
CA THR A 17 15.44 57.55 5.12
C THR A 17 14.77 58.54 6.09
N PHE A 18 14.11 58.01 7.12
CA PHE A 18 13.67 58.77 8.27
C PHE A 18 14.81 58.86 9.29
N SER A 19 15.84 59.66 9.00
CA SER A 19 16.91 59.95 9.99
C SER A 19 16.48 60.93 11.08
N GLN A 20 15.28 61.54 10.96
CA GLN A 20 14.76 62.44 11.95
C GLN A 20 13.58 61.82 12.70
N GLY A 21 13.85 61.36 13.94
CA GLY A 21 12.80 60.94 14.87
C GLY A 21 12.88 59.54 15.46
N ILE A 22 13.84 58.68 15.02
CA ILE A 22 14.10 57.40 15.67
C ILE A 22 15.09 57.62 16.82
N VAL A 23 14.73 57.15 18.01
CA VAL A 23 15.57 57.23 19.21
C VAL A 23 15.71 55.86 19.82
N ILE A 24 16.83 55.59 20.50
CA ILE A 24 16.97 54.38 21.33
C ILE A 24 16.31 54.69 22.68
N GLY A 25 15.46 53.75 23.12
CA GLY A 25 14.73 53.94 24.38
C GLY A 25 14.16 52.63 24.95
N ASN A 26 13.43 52.81 26.06
CA ASN A 26 12.76 51.73 26.75
C ASN A 26 11.23 51.90 26.65
N TYR A 27 10.53 50.74 26.52
CA TYR A 27 9.09 50.71 26.53
C TYR A 27 8.59 49.52 27.34
N THR A 28 7.53 49.69 28.13
CA THR A 28 6.88 48.64 28.86
C THR A 28 5.51 48.38 28.26
N PHE A 29 5.28 47.18 27.75
CA PHE A 29 4.00 46.76 27.22
C PHE A 29 2.96 46.54 28.33
N LYS A 30 1.67 46.51 27.98
CA LYS A 30 0.58 46.27 28.95
C LYS A 30 0.69 44.95 29.70
N ASN A 31 1.34 43.95 29.13
CA ASN A 31 1.61 42.63 29.73
C ASN A 31 2.91 42.60 30.57
N ASN A 32 3.45 43.75 30.93
CA ASN A 32 4.72 43.92 31.65
C ASN A 32 5.98 43.46 30.90
N ALA A 33 5.91 43.16 29.62
CA ALA A 33 7.10 42.88 28.83
C ALA A 33 7.92 44.19 28.65
N LYS A 34 9.25 44.06 28.77
CA LYS A 34 10.19 45.19 28.75
C LYS A 34 10.93 45.20 27.42
N PHE A 35 10.76 46.27 26.67
CA PHE A 35 11.45 46.52 25.40
C PHE A 35 12.61 47.49 25.58
N HIS A 36 13.71 47.24 24.87
CA HIS A 36 14.79 48.20 24.66
C HIS A 36 15.20 48.16 23.18
N GLY A 37 15.30 49.34 22.55
CA GLY A 37 15.66 49.42 21.13
C GLY A 37 15.20 50.72 20.47
N GLU A 38 15.07 50.67 19.15
CA GLU A 38 14.63 51.76 18.32
C GLU A 38 13.15 52.08 18.56
N MET A 39 12.84 53.37 18.73
CA MET A 39 11.50 53.88 19.01
C MET A 39 11.16 55.06 18.08
N PHE A 40 9.92 55.16 17.70
CA PHE A 40 9.36 56.27 16.96
C PHE A 40 8.02 56.70 17.57
N ARG A 41 7.90 58.01 17.88
CA ARG A 41 6.68 58.57 18.51
C ARG A 41 6.25 57.78 19.77
N GLY A 42 7.19 57.43 20.64
CA GLY A 42 6.94 56.77 21.91
C GLY A 42 6.57 55.27 21.82
N LYS A 43 6.72 54.62 20.67
CA LYS A 43 6.44 53.20 20.47
C LYS A 43 7.64 52.48 19.87
N PRO A 44 7.83 51.19 20.15
CA PRO A 44 8.80 50.33 19.47
C PRO A 44 8.68 50.46 17.94
N TRP A 45 9.81 50.73 17.28
CA TRP A 45 9.93 50.90 15.84
C TRP A 45 11.35 50.58 15.39
N GLY A 46 11.54 49.71 14.39
CA GLY A 46 12.87 49.27 13.99
C GLY A 46 13.38 48.15 14.86
N LYS A 47 14.70 48.08 15.06
CA LYS A 47 15.33 46.95 15.79
C LYS A 47 15.22 47.11 17.31
N GLY A 48 14.95 46.01 18.00
CA GLY A 48 14.93 45.97 19.46
C GLY A 48 14.82 44.62 20.07
N LYS A 49 14.92 44.61 21.39
CA LYS A 49 14.84 43.38 22.22
C LYS A 49 13.72 43.55 23.24
N THR A 50 12.88 42.56 23.37
CA THR A 50 11.84 42.49 24.40
C THR A 50 12.07 41.27 25.29
N ILE A 51 12.02 41.47 26.60
CA ILE A 51 12.01 40.44 27.62
C ILE A 51 10.61 40.33 28.18
N TYR A 52 9.99 39.18 28.05
CA TYR A 52 8.66 38.87 28.54
C TYR A 52 8.69 38.41 30.02
N PRO A 53 7.57 38.56 30.76
CA PRO A 53 7.51 38.12 32.16
C PRO A 53 7.76 36.62 32.39
N ASP A 54 7.48 35.76 31.37
CA ASP A 54 7.75 34.34 31.40
C ASP A 54 9.20 33.97 31.10
N GLY A 55 10.08 35.00 30.91
CA GLY A 55 11.48 34.82 30.56
C GLY A 55 11.75 34.63 29.06
N SER A 56 10.70 34.62 28.22
CA SER A 56 10.91 34.61 26.76
C SER A 56 11.56 35.88 26.28
N ILE A 57 12.37 35.79 25.23
CA ILE A 57 13.11 36.90 24.65
C ILE A 57 12.78 36.99 23.16
N TYR A 58 12.34 38.16 22.71
CA TYR A 58 12.26 38.48 21.28
C TYR A 58 13.34 39.48 20.91
N GLU A 59 14.06 39.20 19.84
CA GLU A 59 15.02 40.10 19.21
C GLU A 59 14.69 40.25 17.74
N GLY A 60 14.36 41.46 17.28
CA GLY A 60 13.93 41.63 15.89
C GLY A 60 13.38 43.02 15.59
N VAL A 61 12.66 43.10 14.48
CA VAL A 61 12.11 44.36 13.98
C VAL A 61 10.70 44.58 14.55
N TYR A 62 10.39 45.85 14.83
CA TYR A 62 9.09 46.34 15.26
C TYR A 62 8.55 47.41 14.31
N ALA A 63 7.24 47.46 14.14
CA ALA A 63 6.55 48.60 13.53
C ALA A 63 5.31 48.94 14.36
N LYS A 64 5.15 50.21 14.72
CA LYS A 64 4.00 50.70 15.50
C LYS A 64 3.75 49.96 16.82
N GLY A 65 4.80 49.41 17.43
CA GLY A 65 4.71 48.69 18.70
C GLY A 65 4.40 47.20 18.61
N VAL A 66 4.33 46.60 17.40
CA VAL A 66 4.13 45.17 17.18
C VAL A 66 5.33 44.55 16.45
N ARG A 67 5.57 43.28 16.63
CA ARG A 67 6.63 42.53 15.90
C ARG A 67 6.30 42.53 14.41
N GLU A 68 7.31 42.85 13.61
CA GLU A 68 7.20 43.01 12.17
C GLU A 68 8.53 42.62 11.51
N GLY A 69 8.52 42.12 10.25
CA GLY A 69 9.74 41.76 9.54
C GLY A 69 10.47 40.55 10.16
N ILE A 70 11.81 40.57 10.17
CA ILE A 70 12.61 39.45 10.66
C ILE A 70 12.86 39.57 12.16
N GLY A 71 12.69 38.45 12.88
CA GLY A 71 12.98 38.41 14.32
C GLY A 71 13.07 37.00 14.86
N THR A 72 13.68 36.91 16.05
CA THR A 72 13.90 35.69 16.80
C THR A 72 13.14 35.71 18.11
N LEU A 73 12.34 34.70 18.40
CA LEU A 73 11.71 34.49 19.70
C LEU A 73 12.33 33.24 20.33
N THR A 74 12.93 33.41 21.49
CA THR A 74 13.49 32.29 22.28
C THR A 74 12.71 32.15 23.58
N LYS A 75 12.24 30.95 23.89
CA LYS A 75 11.53 30.63 25.14
C LYS A 75 12.46 29.96 26.16
N PRO A 76 12.16 30.04 27.46
CA PRO A 76 12.98 29.41 28.51
C PRO A 76 13.13 27.89 28.40
N ASN A 77 12.15 27.21 27.79
CA ASN A 77 12.18 25.78 27.57
C ASN A 77 13.06 25.34 26.37
N GLY A 78 13.79 26.28 25.75
CA GLY A 78 14.66 26.04 24.61
C GLY A 78 13.96 26.10 23.24
N GLU A 79 12.65 26.31 23.21
CA GLU A 79 11.97 26.55 21.93
C GLU A 79 12.40 27.87 21.29
N LYS A 80 12.61 27.86 19.99
CA LYS A 80 13.09 29.01 19.25
C LYS A 80 12.40 29.12 17.89
N TYR A 81 11.89 30.33 17.60
CA TYR A 81 11.45 30.71 16.25
C TYR A 81 12.37 31.73 15.65
N GLU A 82 12.82 31.55 14.44
CA GLU A 82 13.63 32.47 13.65
C GLU A 82 12.96 32.67 12.30
N GLY A 83 12.46 33.89 12.01
CA GLY A 83 11.75 34.08 10.74
C GLY A 83 10.97 35.36 10.67
N ASN A 84 10.02 35.40 9.75
CA ASN A 84 9.22 36.56 9.46
C ASN A 84 8.04 36.70 10.43
N TRP A 85 7.77 37.93 10.78
CA TRP A 85 6.67 38.38 11.64
C TRP A 85 5.82 39.43 10.92
N PHE A 86 4.53 39.35 11.14
CA PHE A 86 3.58 40.37 10.70
C PHE A 86 2.49 40.56 11.75
N GLN A 87 2.35 41.77 12.27
CA GLN A 87 1.37 42.15 13.32
C GLN A 87 1.39 41.13 14.48
N ASP A 88 2.57 40.90 15.09
CA ASP A 88 2.80 39.94 16.19
C ASP A 88 2.59 38.45 15.86
N GLN A 89 2.33 38.10 14.61
CA GLN A 89 2.14 36.73 14.19
C GLN A 89 3.32 36.23 13.34
N GLN A 90 3.67 34.96 13.49
CA GLN A 90 4.57 34.26 12.57
C GLN A 90 3.89 34.15 11.21
N LEU A 91 4.51 34.71 10.18
CA LEU A 91 3.98 34.76 8.82
C LEU A 91 5.15 34.73 7.82
N GLY A 92 4.98 33.98 6.70
CA GLY A 92 6.05 33.80 5.71
C GLY A 92 7.05 32.74 6.11
N TYR A 93 8.30 32.84 5.68
CA TYR A 93 9.30 31.80 5.96
C TYR A 93 9.87 31.92 7.37
N GLY A 94 10.01 30.77 8.03
CA GLY A 94 10.62 30.72 9.36
C GLY A 94 11.09 29.31 9.74
N ARG A 95 12.01 29.27 10.70
CA ARG A 95 12.53 28.07 11.34
C ARG A 95 12.06 28.01 12.78
N TYR A 96 11.49 26.90 13.20
CA TYR A 96 11.09 26.63 14.57
C TYR A 96 11.82 25.42 15.11
N THR A 97 12.54 25.60 16.22
CA THR A 97 13.14 24.52 17.00
C THR A 97 12.24 24.22 18.19
N TYR A 98 11.76 22.99 18.30
CA TYR A 98 10.93 22.52 19.40
C TYR A 98 11.76 22.06 20.59
N SER A 99 11.19 22.08 21.77
CA SER A 99 11.85 21.61 23.01
C SER A 99 12.25 20.13 22.97
N ASN A 100 11.54 19.32 22.17
CA ASN A 100 11.85 17.89 21.95
C ASN A 100 12.95 17.65 20.88
N GLY A 101 13.56 18.69 20.35
CA GLY A 101 14.61 18.62 19.33
C GLY A 101 14.11 18.52 17.88
N ASN A 102 12.81 18.50 17.64
CA ASN A 102 12.28 18.61 16.28
C ASN A 102 12.56 20.00 15.71
N ILE A 103 12.70 20.10 14.38
CA ILE A 103 12.91 21.37 13.68
C ILE A 103 11.98 21.44 12.50
N TYR A 104 11.20 22.53 12.42
CA TYR A 104 10.43 22.86 11.23
C TYR A 104 11.07 24.04 10.48
N GLU A 105 11.22 23.90 9.19
CA GLU A 105 11.67 24.94 8.27
C GLU A 105 10.68 25.07 7.12
N GLY A 106 10.03 26.23 6.98
CA GLY A 106 9.03 26.41 5.95
C GLY A 106 8.16 27.63 6.14
N LEU A 107 7.04 27.62 5.45
CA LEU A 107 6.08 28.72 5.49
C LEU A 107 5.20 28.63 6.75
N TRP A 108 4.87 29.82 7.26
CA TRP A 108 4.01 30.06 8.42
C TRP A 108 2.84 30.95 8.02
N PHE A 109 1.70 30.71 8.59
CA PHE A 109 0.52 31.53 8.48
C PHE A 109 -0.22 31.59 9.82
N LYS A 110 -0.35 32.80 10.39
CA LYS A 110 -1.03 33.02 11.68
C LYS A 110 -0.53 32.08 12.78
N ASN A 111 0.80 32.01 13.00
CA ASN A 111 1.47 31.19 14.00
C ASN A 111 1.37 29.66 13.77
N GLN A 112 0.95 29.22 12.59
CA GLN A 112 0.85 27.80 12.26
C GLN A 112 1.67 27.46 11.00
N GLN A 113 2.21 26.24 10.95
CA GLN A 113 2.85 25.71 9.75
C GLN A 113 1.83 25.71 8.59
N HIS A 114 2.26 26.22 7.45
CA HIS A 114 1.39 26.35 6.28
C HIS A 114 2.21 26.29 4.98
N GLY A 115 1.55 25.96 3.84
CA GLY A 115 2.24 25.87 2.56
C GLY A 115 3.31 24.79 2.54
N ILE A 116 4.46 25.08 1.93
CA ILE A 116 5.56 24.10 1.83
C ILE A 116 6.51 24.24 3.00
N GLY A 117 6.89 23.10 3.58
CA GLY A 117 7.86 23.06 4.68
C GLY A 117 8.47 21.70 4.90
N THR A 118 9.56 21.69 5.65
CA THR A 118 10.29 20.50 6.06
C THR A 118 10.25 20.38 7.58
N MET A 119 9.87 19.21 8.07
CA MET A 119 10.02 18.81 9.48
C MET A 119 11.17 17.82 9.60
N TYR A 120 12.13 18.13 10.42
CA TYR A 120 13.18 17.21 10.87
C TYR A 120 12.80 16.74 12.27
N TYR A 121 12.61 15.44 12.42
CA TYR A 121 12.28 14.85 13.72
C TYR A 121 13.54 14.44 14.47
N TYR A 122 13.48 14.48 15.79
CA TYR A 122 14.60 14.09 16.68
C TYR A 122 15.05 12.64 16.44
N ASN A 123 14.11 11.75 16.09
CA ASN A 123 14.38 10.35 15.75
C ASN A 123 15.04 10.16 14.37
N LYS A 124 15.43 11.24 13.68
CA LYS A 124 16.02 11.31 12.34
C LYS A 124 15.06 11.04 11.19
N ASP A 125 13.76 10.94 11.45
CA ASP A 125 12.77 10.99 10.39
C ASP A 125 12.73 12.40 9.77
N LYS A 126 12.21 12.49 8.54
CA LYS A 126 12.07 13.74 7.82
C LYS A 126 10.77 13.77 7.04
N TYR A 127 10.03 14.86 7.12
CA TYR A 127 8.91 15.11 6.22
C TYR A 127 9.20 16.35 5.37
N VAL A 128 8.96 16.27 4.08
CA VAL A 128 9.02 17.37 3.12
C VAL A 128 7.72 17.42 2.36
N GLY A 129 6.97 18.49 2.45
CA GLY A 129 5.68 18.57 1.76
C GLY A 129 4.81 19.73 2.19
N SER A 130 3.53 19.61 1.89
CA SER A 130 2.53 20.61 2.14
C SER A 130 1.99 20.55 3.58
N TRP A 131 1.68 21.72 4.12
CA TRP A 131 1.15 21.94 5.47
C TRP A 131 -0.07 22.84 5.42
N LYS A 132 -1.03 22.59 6.27
CA LYS A 132 -2.20 23.45 6.48
C LYS A 132 -2.61 23.42 7.94
N ASN A 133 -2.58 24.60 8.59
CA ASN A 133 -2.95 24.75 9.99
C ASN A 133 -2.20 23.79 10.93
N GLY A 134 -0.88 23.66 10.74
CA GLY A 134 -0.03 22.81 11.55
C GLY A 134 -0.07 21.30 11.24
N LYS A 135 -0.82 20.89 10.22
CA LYS A 135 -0.96 19.48 9.81
C LYS A 135 -0.44 19.23 8.40
N ARG A 136 0.15 18.08 8.18
CA ARG A 136 0.53 17.60 6.84
C ARG A 136 -0.72 17.42 5.98
N CYS A 137 -0.66 17.91 4.74
CA CYS A 137 -1.75 17.81 3.77
C CYS A 137 -1.20 17.85 2.35
N GLY A 138 -2.05 17.59 1.33
CA GLY A 138 -1.61 17.61 -0.06
C GLY A 138 -0.45 16.63 -0.31
N GLU A 139 0.47 16.98 -1.21
CA GLU A 139 1.60 16.11 -1.54
C GLU A 139 2.76 16.29 -0.56
N GLY A 140 3.40 15.14 -0.21
CA GLY A 140 4.55 15.15 0.67
C GLY A 140 5.25 13.82 0.81
N LYS A 141 6.56 13.90 1.11
CA LYS A 141 7.40 12.75 1.31
C LYS A 141 7.83 12.64 2.77
N TYR A 142 7.52 11.51 3.39
CA TYR A 142 7.99 11.13 4.72
C TYR A 142 9.08 10.10 4.59
N ILE A 143 10.26 10.38 5.12
CA ILE A 143 11.43 9.52 5.10
C ILE A 143 11.69 9.09 6.54
N PHE A 144 11.66 7.79 6.79
CA PHE A 144 11.95 7.20 8.09
C PHE A 144 13.47 7.06 8.29
N ALA A 145 13.90 7.02 9.54
CA ALA A 145 15.31 6.89 9.89
C ALA A 145 15.96 5.59 9.38
N ASP A 146 15.15 4.54 9.14
CA ASP A 146 15.60 3.26 8.60
C ASP A 146 15.76 3.25 7.07
N GLY A 147 15.46 4.37 6.40
CA GLY A 147 15.54 4.56 4.96
C GLY A 147 14.27 4.18 4.18
N SER A 148 13.23 3.64 4.85
CA SER A 148 11.92 3.50 4.26
C SER A 148 11.30 4.88 4.00
N TYR A 149 10.33 4.97 3.08
CA TYR A 149 9.65 6.23 2.85
C TYR A 149 8.23 6.06 2.31
N TYR A 150 7.41 7.06 2.58
CA TYR A 150 6.15 7.29 1.89
C TYR A 150 6.22 8.56 1.06
N ASP A 151 5.77 8.49 -0.20
CA ASP A 151 5.71 9.61 -1.15
C ASP A 151 4.32 9.65 -1.76
N GLY A 152 3.54 10.68 -1.47
CA GLY A 152 2.16 10.77 -1.93
C GLY A 152 1.30 11.73 -1.14
N SER A 153 0.00 11.53 -1.24
CA SER A 153 -1.01 12.46 -0.71
C SER A 153 -1.25 12.28 0.79
N TRP A 154 -1.46 13.40 1.47
CA TRP A 154 -1.69 13.52 2.90
C TRP A 154 -2.96 14.31 3.20
N GLU A 155 -3.67 13.94 4.23
CA GLU A 155 -4.78 14.69 4.79
C GLU A 155 -4.80 14.55 6.31
N ASN A 156 -4.77 15.71 7.02
CA ASN A 156 -4.82 15.74 8.49
C ASN A 156 -3.79 14.83 9.18
N ASP A 157 -2.52 14.86 8.72
CA ASP A 157 -1.39 14.03 9.18
C ASP A 157 -1.47 12.54 8.83
N MET A 158 -2.47 12.11 8.07
CA MET A 158 -2.63 10.73 7.63
C MET A 158 -2.33 10.60 6.12
N LYS A 159 -1.79 9.45 5.73
CA LYS A 159 -1.71 9.07 4.31
C LYS A 159 -3.13 8.90 3.79
N ASN A 160 -3.51 9.67 2.77
CA ASN A 160 -4.86 9.66 2.22
C ASN A 160 -4.82 10.09 0.76
N GLY A 161 -5.40 9.29 -0.13
CA GLY A 161 -5.28 9.45 -1.57
C GLY A 161 -4.24 8.50 -2.18
N HIS A 162 -3.61 8.88 -3.29
CA HIS A 162 -2.64 8.04 -3.97
C HIS A 162 -1.23 8.26 -3.41
N GLY A 163 -0.44 7.18 -3.28
CA GLY A 163 0.94 7.28 -2.83
C GLY A 163 1.70 5.97 -2.91
N GLN A 164 3.02 6.09 -2.84
CA GLN A 164 3.96 4.97 -2.79
C GLN A 164 4.60 4.87 -1.41
N PHE A 165 4.59 3.68 -0.84
CA PHE A 165 5.41 3.32 0.31
C PHE A 165 6.50 2.34 -0.11
N VAL A 166 7.75 2.62 0.22
CA VAL A 166 8.89 1.73 0.01
C VAL A 166 9.47 1.37 1.37
N TRP A 167 9.50 0.09 1.67
CA TRP A 167 10.06 -0.44 2.92
C TRP A 167 11.57 -0.63 2.82
N ARG A 168 12.21 -0.80 3.97
CA ARG A 168 13.66 -1.04 4.08
C ARG A 168 14.13 -2.27 3.31
N ASP A 169 13.31 -3.32 3.25
CA ASP A 169 13.59 -4.56 2.52
C ASP A 169 13.39 -4.44 1.01
N LYS A 170 13.11 -3.22 0.51
CA LYS A 170 12.82 -2.88 -0.90
C LYS A 170 11.46 -3.37 -1.41
N SER A 171 10.64 -4.00 -0.59
CA SER A 171 9.25 -4.16 -0.95
C SER A 171 8.58 -2.78 -1.12
N SER A 172 7.54 -2.71 -1.93
CA SER A 172 6.85 -1.44 -2.15
C SER A 172 5.37 -1.63 -2.42
N TYR A 173 4.60 -0.63 -2.02
CA TYR A 173 3.20 -0.51 -2.38
C TYR A 173 2.96 0.81 -3.08
N THR A 174 2.30 0.78 -4.22
CA THR A 174 1.84 1.96 -4.94
C THR A 174 0.34 1.83 -5.18
N GLY A 175 -0.44 2.74 -4.64
CA GLY A 175 -1.90 2.67 -4.73
C GLY A 175 -2.60 3.64 -3.82
N ASN A 176 -3.88 3.35 -3.56
CA ASN A 176 -4.72 4.22 -2.75
C ASN A 176 -4.57 3.94 -1.25
N TRP A 177 -4.65 5.00 -0.48
CA TRP A 177 -4.58 5.02 0.98
C TRP A 177 -5.80 5.75 1.54
N VAL A 178 -6.34 5.26 2.62
CA VAL A 178 -7.39 5.92 3.41
C VAL A 178 -6.99 5.84 4.87
N ASN A 179 -6.77 7.00 5.51
CA ASN A 179 -6.41 7.09 6.93
C ASN A 179 -5.25 6.15 7.34
N ASN A 180 -4.14 6.19 6.57
CA ASN A 180 -2.93 5.37 6.74
C ASN A 180 -3.06 3.89 6.33
N VAL A 181 -4.20 3.43 5.85
CA VAL A 181 -4.49 2.03 5.50
C VAL A 181 -4.55 1.89 3.98
N LYS A 182 -4.01 0.79 3.42
CA LYS A 182 -4.16 0.47 2.00
C LYS A 182 -5.62 0.13 1.70
N GLU A 183 -6.20 0.82 0.71
CA GLU A 183 -7.61 0.69 0.34
C GLU A 183 -7.77 0.85 -1.17
N GLY A 184 -8.81 0.28 -1.78
CA GLY A 184 -9.10 0.43 -3.20
C GLY A 184 -8.12 -0.35 -4.08
N ARG A 185 -7.53 0.27 -5.12
CA ARG A 185 -6.61 -0.41 -6.03
C ARG A 185 -5.16 -0.07 -5.74
N GLY A 186 -4.28 -1.07 -5.89
CA GLY A 186 -2.84 -0.88 -5.73
C GLY A 186 -2.00 -2.05 -6.20
N ILE A 187 -0.71 -1.78 -6.33
CA ILE A 187 0.32 -2.76 -6.70
C ILE A 187 1.27 -2.90 -5.51
N PHE A 188 1.49 -4.13 -5.08
CA PHE A 188 2.49 -4.48 -4.09
C PHE A 188 3.59 -5.32 -4.73
N ILE A 189 4.82 -4.88 -4.62
CA ILE A 189 6.02 -5.61 -5.05
C ILE A 189 6.70 -6.13 -3.79
N TYR A 190 6.82 -7.44 -3.67
CA TYR A 190 7.44 -8.10 -2.52
C TYR A 190 8.96 -8.16 -2.66
N SER A 191 9.67 -8.17 -1.55
CA SER A 191 11.15 -8.26 -1.54
C SER A 191 11.69 -9.57 -2.13
N ASN A 192 10.86 -10.63 -2.16
CA ASN A 192 11.21 -11.91 -2.78
C ASN A 192 11.08 -11.93 -4.31
N GLY A 193 10.54 -10.86 -4.92
CA GLY A 193 10.32 -10.72 -6.35
C GLY A 193 8.94 -11.15 -6.85
N ASP A 194 8.01 -11.49 -5.94
CA ASP A 194 6.59 -11.62 -6.28
C ASP A 194 5.97 -10.21 -6.47
N ASP A 195 4.85 -10.13 -7.17
CA ASP A 195 4.02 -8.92 -7.18
C ASP A 195 2.52 -9.25 -7.18
N TYR A 196 1.76 -8.33 -6.62
CA TYR A 196 0.31 -8.36 -6.63
C TYR A 196 -0.24 -7.04 -7.17
N SER A 197 -1.18 -7.12 -8.10
CA SER A 197 -1.93 -5.97 -8.63
C SER A 197 -3.42 -6.25 -8.52
N GLY A 198 -4.14 -5.45 -7.73
CA GLY A 198 -5.55 -5.72 -7.49
C GLY A 198 -6.19 -4.84 -6.44
N GLY A 199 -7.30 -5.35 -5.90
CA GLY A 199 -8.07 -4.70 -4.85
C GLY A 199 -7.43 -4.87 -3.46
N TRP A 200 -7.62 -3.86 -2.61
CA TRP A 200 -7.14 -3.80 -1.23
C TRP A 200 -8.26 -3.32 -0.32
N SER A 201 -8.37 -3.90 0.83
CA SER A 201 -9.21 -3.39 1.92
C SER A 201 -8.57 -3.68 3.27
N LYS A 202 -8.46 -2.65 4.12
CA LYS A 202 -7.86 -2.73 5.46
C LYS A 202 -6.49 -3.41 5.44
N ASP A 203 -5.60 -2.96 4.53
CA ASP A 203 -4.25 -3.49 4.30
C ASP A 203 -4.16 -4.90 3.73
N LEU A 204 -5.28 -5.58 3.46
CA LEU A 204 -5.34 -6.94 2.92
C LEU A 204 -5.78 -6.93 1.45
N GLN A 205 -5.30 -7.88 0.67
CA GLN A 205 -5.79 -8.13 -0.68
C GLN A 205 -7.28 -8.48 -0.63
N ASN A 206 -8.09 -7.81 -1.45
CA ASN A 206 -9.55 -7.98 -1.44
C ASN A 206 -10.15 -7.64 -2.80
N GLY A 207 -11.13 -8.44 -3.25
CA GLY A 207 -11.70 -8.31 -4.59
C GLY A 207 -10.80 -8.96 -5.65
N ARG A 208 -10.93 -8.53 -6.91
CA ARG A 208 -10.15 -9.12 -8.00
C ARG A 208 -8.72 -8.64 -8.02
N GLY A 209 -7.79 -9.60 -8.30
CA GLY A 209 -6.37 -9.30 -8.41
C GLY A 209 -5.60 -10.31 -9.24
N THR A 210 -4.39 -9.91 -9.61
CA THR A 210 -3.40 -10.75 -10.29
C THR A 210 -2.16 -10.83 -9.40
N TYR A 211 -1.69 -12.03 -9.14
CA TYR A 211 -0.47 -12.30 -8.40
C TYR A 211 0.54 -12.99 -9.32
N HIS A 212 1.69 -12.40 -9.51
CA HIS A 212 2.81 -12.98 -10.20
C HIS A 212 3.80 -13.53 -9.17
N PHE A 213 4.01 -14.83 -9.21
CA PHE A 213 5.00 -15.48 -8.38
C PHE A 213 6.39 -15.36 -9.01
N ARG A 214 7.42 -15.27 -8.19
CA ARG A 214 8.82 -15.24 -8.63
C ARG A 214 9.20 -16.43 -9.53
N ASN A 215 8.57 -17.59 -9.33
CA ASN A 215 8.77 -18.78 -10.16
C ASN A 215 8.10 -18.67 -11.53
N ARG A 216 7.43 -17.54 -11.84
CA ARG A 216 6.66 -17.22 -13.05
C ARG A 216 5.29 -17.91 -13.15
N ASP A 217 4.78 -18.48 -12.07
CA ASP A 217 3.36 -18.81 -11.99
C ASP A 217 2.55 -17.52 -11.91
N VAL A 218 1.30 -17.54 -12.39
CA VAL A 218 0.40 -16.39 -12.34
C VAL A 218 -0.97 -16.85 -11.86
N TYR A 219 -1.45 -16.22 -10.79
CA TYR A 219 -2.83 -16.37 -10.36
C TYR A 219 -3.62 -15.12 -10.71
N GLN A 220 -4.80 -15.28 -11.30
CA GLN A 220 -5.76 -14.22 -11.56
C GLN A 220 -7.14 -14.65 -11.05
N GLY A 221 -7.68 -13.96 -10.04
CA GLY A 221 -8.94 -14.35 -9.44
C GLY A 221 -9.35 -13.48 -8.28
N ASP A 222 -10.27 -14.00 -7.48
CA ASP A 222 -10.85 -13.30 -6.35
C ASP A 222 -10.03 -13.52 -5.07
N TYR A 223 -10.02 -12.49 -4.23
CA TYR A 223 -9.37 -12.46 -2.91
C TYR A 223 -10.35 -11.98 -1.86
N VAL A 224 -10.30 -12.57 -0.69
CA VAL A 224 -10.97 -12.09 0.53
C VAL A 224 -9.96 -12.18 1.68
N ASN A 225 -9.75 -11.07 2.38
CA ASN A 225 -8.84 -10.99 3.52
C ASN A 225 -7.44 -11.59 3.25
N GLY A 226 -6.89 -11.33 2.06
CA GLY A 226 -5.56 -11.78 1.66
C GLY A 226 -5.49 -13.20 1.11
N GLN A 227 -6.58 -13.95 1.09
CA GLN A 227 -6.62 -15.32 0.60
C GLN A 227 -7.34 -15.44 -0.74
N ARG A 228 -6.83 -16.29 -1.63
CA ARG A 228 -7.49 -16.64 -2.89
C ARG A 228 -8.79 -17.36 -2.58
N THR A 229 -9.87 -16.91 -3.20
CA THR A 229 -11.22 -17.48 -3.01
C THR A 229 -12.03 -17.38 -4.29
N GLY A 230 -13.27 -17.93 -4.29
CA GLY A 230 -14.14 -17.81 -5.45
C GLY A 230 -13.52 -18.41 -6.70
N THR A 231 -13.73 -17.78 -7.87
CA THR A 231 -13.24 -18.30 -9.15
C THR A 231 -11.90 -17.66 -9.53
N GLY A 232 -10.95 -18.49 -9.93
CA GLY A 232 -9.62 -18.03 -10.36
C GLY A 232 -9.02 -18.89 -11.45
N LEU A 233 -8.04 -18.30 -12.14
CA LEU A 233 -7.18 -18.94 -13.12
C LEU A 233 -5.75 -18.94 -12.58
N LEU A 234 -5.17 -20.12 -12.44
CA LEU A 234 -3.77 -20.31 -12.05
C LEU A 234 -3.01 -20.90 -13.23
N ARG A 235 -2.07 -20.16 -13.78
CA ARG A 235 -1.15 -20.57 -14.82
C ARG A 235 0.20 -20.89 -14.19
N TYR A 236 0.69 -22.10 -14.42
CA TYR A 236 1.99 -22.53 -13.95
C TYR A 236 3.07 -22.26 -15.01
N ARG A 237 4.27 -22.02 -14.57
CA ARG A 237 5.43 -21.80 -15.45
C ARG A 237 5.66 -22.92 -16.47
N ASN A 238 5.32 -24.16 -16.11
CA ASN A 238 5.47 -25.32 -16.98
C ASN A 238 4.40 -25.42 -18.08
N GLY A 239 3.45 -24.49 -18.12
CA GLY A 239 2.36 -24.45 -19.09
C GLY A 239 1.08 -25.16 -18.63
N ASP A 240 1.03 -25.69 -17.42
CA ASP A 240 -0.21 -26.18 -16.83
C ASP A 240 -1.15 -25.00 -16.50
N GLU A 241 -2.46 -25.21 -16.61
CA GLU A 241 -3.47 -24.22 -16.27
C GLU A 241 -4.59 -24.82 -15.44
N TYR A 242 -4.92 -24.20 -14.32
CA TYR A 242 -6.12 -24.50 -13.55
C TYR A 242 -7.10 -23.34 -13.61
N TYR A 243 -8.34 -23.63 -13.96
CA TYR A 243 -9.47 -22.71 -13.87
C TYR A 243 -10.57 -23.34 -13.02
N GLY A 244 -10.95 -22.67 -11.92
CA GLY A 244 -11.94 -23.24 -11.01
C GLY A 244 -12.06 -22.46 -9.71
N HIS A 245 -12.72 -23.09 -8.76
CA HIS A 245 -12.96 -22.51 -7.44
C HIS A 245 -11.76 -22.69 -6.51
N PHE A 246 -11.59 -21.69 -5.64
CA PHE A 246 -10.62 -21.66 -4.56
C PHE A 246 -11.34 -21.39 -3.23
N VAL A 247 -10.89 -22.01 -2.17
CA VAL A 247 -11.28 -21.75 -0.78
C VAL A 247 -10.00 -21.72 0.04
N ASP A 248 -9.80 -20.66 0.81
CA ASP A 248 -8.64 -20.48 1.69
C ASP A 248 -7.29 -20.70 0.98
N GLY A 249 -7.21 -20.27 -0.29
CA GLY A 249 -6.00 -20.38 -1.11
C GLY A 249 -5.82 -21.73 -1.83
N GLU A 250 -6.64 -22.73 -1.57
CA GLU A 250 -6.56 -24.09 -2.17
C GLU A 250 -7.64 -24.30 -3.23
N LYS A 251 -7.34 -25.14 -4.26
CA LYS A 251 -8.31 -25.57 -5.25
C LYS A 251 -9.39 -26.41 -4.57
N SER A 252 -10.66 -26.02 -4.75
CA SER A 252 -11.81 -26.63 -4.10
C SER A 252 -13.06 -26.50 -4.97
N GLY A 253 -14.07 -27.38 -4.79
CA GLY A 253 -15.29 -27.35 -5.61
C GLY A 253 -15.03 -27.74 -7.07
N SER A 254 -15.72 -27.13 -8.00
CA SER A 254 -15.60 -27.45 -9.43
C SER A 254 -14.41 -26.74 -10.08
N GLY A 255 -13.66 -27.47 -10.91
CA GLY A 255 -12.53 -26.91 -11.63
C GLY A 255 -12.04 -27.76 -12.77
N MET A 256 -11.31 -27.11 -13.68
CA MET A 256 -10.66 -27.72 -14.84
C MET A 256 -9.15 -27.54 -14.71
N MET A 257 -8.40 -28.60 -14.87
CA MET A 257 -6.94 -28.60 -14.99
C MET A 257 -6.55 -29.05 -16.39
N LYS A 258 -5.77 -28.26 -17.07
CA LYS A 258 -5.14 -28.61 -18.36
C LYS A 258 -3.63 -28.70 -18.12
N TRP A 259 -3.07 -29.87 -18.32
CA TRP A 259 -1.63 -30.06 -18.24
C TRP A 259 -0.94 -29.76 -19.58
N HIS A 260 0.31 -29.37 -19.53
CA HIS A 260 1.14 -29.07 -20.71
C HIS A 260 1.32 -30.28 -21.64
N ASN A 261 1.16 -31.50 -21.11
CA ASN A 261 1.20 -32.74 -21.91
C ASN A 261 -0.10 -33.01 -22.69
N GLY A 262 -1.09 -32.10 -22.57
CA GLY A 262 -2.37 -32.18 -23.25
C GLY A 262 -3.48 -32.95 -22.49
N ASP A 263 -3.21 -33.51 -21.31
CA ASP A 263 -4.24 -34.08 -20.45
C ASP A 263 -5.18 -33.01 -19.92
N ILE A 264 -6.46 -33.30 -19.78
CA ILE A 264 -7.47 -32.35 -19.24
C ILE A 264 -8.30 -33.09 -18.18
N TYR A 265 -8.37 -32.53 -16.99
CA TYR A 265 -9.32 -32.96 -15.96
C TYR A 265 -10.39 -31.89 -15.75
N THR A 266 -11.63 -32.31 -15.67
CA THR A 266 -12.77 -31.49 -15.28
C THR A 266 -13.56 -32.23 -14.22
N GLY A 267 -13.73 -31.62 -13.05
CA GLY A 267 -14.43 -32.29 -11.94
C GLY A 267 -14.29 -31.56 -10.63
N GLU A 268 -14.54 -32.31 -9.57
CA GLU A 268 -14.49 -31.79 -8.20
C GLU A 268 -13.06 -31.81 -7.64
N TRP A 269 -12.76 -30.82 -6.80
CA TRP A 269 -11.47 -30.60 -6.14
C TRP A 269 -11.67 -30.45 -4.64
N LYS A 270 -10.73 -30.89 -3.87
CA LYS A 270 -10.64 -30.66 -2.42
C LYS A 270 -9.18 -30.62 -1.99
N ASN A 271 -8.79 -29.54 -1.28
CA ASN A 271 -7.42 -29.37 -0.76
C ASN A 271 -6.37 -29.63 -1.87
N ASP A 272 -6.49 -28.86 -2.99
CA ASP A 272 -5.63 -28.93 -4.17
C ASP A 272 -5.63 -30.26 -4.95
N LYS A 273 -6.44 -31.26 -4.56
CA LYS A 273 -6.48 -32.58 -5.17
C LYS A 273 -7.83 -32.86 -5.83
N GLN A 274 -7.80 -33.60 -6.93
CA GLN A 274 -9.00 -34.15 -7.55
C GLN A 274 -9.76 -35.00 -6.52
N ASN A 275 -11.05 -34.75 -6.37
CA ASN A 275 -11.88 -35.42 -5.37
C ASN A 275 -13.35 -35.42 -5.83
N GLY A 276 -14.11 -36.49 -5.52
CA GLY A 276 -15.49 -36.60 -5.97
C GLY A 276 -15.60 -37.05 -7.44
N LYS A 277 -16.62 -36.53 -8.16
CA LYS A 277 -16.85 -36.89 -9.55
C LYS A 277 -15.97 -36.07 -10.50
N GLY A 278 -15.41 -36.76 -11.50
CA GLY A 278 -14.57 -36.07 -12.48
C GLY A 278 -14.40 -36.85 -13.78
N LYS A 279 -13.93 -36.12 -14.79
CA LYS A 279 -13.61 -36.61 -16.14
C LYS A 279 -12.17 -36.19 -16.46
N LEU A 280 -11.33 -37.20 -16.75
CA LEU A 280 -9.95 -37.03 -17.19
C LEU A 280 -9.86 -37.49 -18.66
N ILE A 281 -9.50 -36.58 -19.54
CA ILE A 281 -9.20 -36.85 -20.95
C ILE A 281 -7.68 -36.82 -21.08
N LYS A 282 -7.11 -37.93 -21.51
CA LYS A 282 -5.68 -38.09 -21.77
C LYS A 282 -5.32 -37.53 -23.15
N HIS A 283 -4.08 -37.14 -23.37
CA HIS A 283 -3.58 -36.68 -24.65
C HIS A 283 -3.77 -37.67 -25.80
N ASN A 284 -3.82 -38.98 -25.49
CA ASN A 284 -4.11 -40.08 -26.44
C ASN A 284 -5.63 -40.26 -26.70
N GLN A 285 -6.48 -39.33 -26.21
CA GLN A 285 -7.95 -39.32 -26.31
C GLN A 285 -8.66 -40.34 -25.42
N ASP A 286 -7.99 -41.16 -24.63
CA ASP A 286 -8.65 -42.01 -23.65
C ASP A 286 -9.36 -41.11 -22.59
N THR A 287 -10.58 -41.46 -22.26
CA THR A 287 -11.40 -40.69 -21.31
C THR A 287 -11.73 -41.57 -20.10
N TYR A 288 -11.38 -41.08 -18.92
CA TYR A 288 -11.73 -41.69 -17.63
C TYR A 288 -12.78 -40.84 -16.95
N GLU A 289 -13.97 -41.42 -16.69
CA GLU A 289 -15.06 -40.73 -16.02
C GLU A 289 -15.51 -41.52 -14.80
N GLY A 290 -15.48 -40.89 -13.61
CA GLY A 290 -15.83 -41.62 -12.38
C GLY A 290 -15.41 -40.89 -11.13
N ALA A 291 -15.22 -41.68 -10.07
CA ALA A 291 -14.89 -41.18 -8.75
C ALA A 291 -13.37 -41.01 -8.56
N PHE A 292 -13.01 -39.87 -7.97
CA PHE A 292 -11.63 -39.55 -7.57
C PHE A 292 -11.58 -39.35 -6.05
N SER A 293 -10.47 -39.74 -5.46
CA SER A 293 -10.15 -39.47 -4.06
C SER A 293 -8.66 -39.17 -3.93
N ASN A 294 -8.32 -38.00 -3.33
CA ASN A 294 -6.94 -37.56 -3.13
C ASN A 294 -6.08 -37.58 -4.41
N GLY A 295 -6.64 -37.21 -5.55
CA GLY A 295 -5.97 -37.18 -6.84
C GLY A 295 -5.89 -38.50 -7.58
N MET A 296 -6.54 -39.52 -7.08
CA MET A 296 -6.50 -40.90 -7.66
C MET A 296 -7.91 -41.38 -8.03
N LEU A 297 -8.03 -42.12 -9.12
CA LEU A 297 -9.24 -42.88 -9.42
C LEU A 297 -9.56 -43.84 -8.28
N ASN A 298 -10.77 -43.78 -7.72
CA ASN A 298 -11.17 -44.56 -6.56
C ASN A 298 -12.69 -44.73 -6.52
N GLY A 299 -13.18 -45.89 -6.83
CA GLY A 299 -14.61 -46.21 -6.98
C GLY A 299 -14.98 -46.63 -8.42
N ASN A 300 -16.22 -46.43 -8.79
CA ASN A 300 -16.71 -46.79 -10.13
C ASN A 300 -16.15 -45.82 -11.19
N VAL A 301 -15.60 -46.40 -12.26
CA VAL A 301 -15.00 -45.64 -13.37
C VAL A 301 -15.41 -46.27 -14.69
N SER A 302 -15.79 -45.41 -15.65
CA SER A 302 -15.92 -45.76 -17.07
C SER A 302 -14.69 -45.23 -17.82
N VAL A 303 -14.03 -46.07 -18.59
CA VAL A 303 -12.93 -45.66 -19.47
C VAL A 303 -13.36 -45.89 -20.90
N SER A 304 -13.42 -44.81 -21.68
CA SER A 304 -13.63 -44.85 -23.13
C SER A 304 -12.27 -44.71 -23.81
N TYR A 305 -11.84 -45.68 -24.57
CA TYR A 305 -10.56 -45.65 -25.27
C TYR A 305 -10.68 -45.01 -26.64
N ALA A 306 -9.57 -44.51 -27.17
CA ALA A 306 -9.52 -43.89 -28.49
C ALA A 306 -9.94 -44.80 -29.64
N ASP A 307 -9.83 -46.14 -29.48
CA ASP A 307 -10.28 -47.14 -30.46
C ASP A 307 -11.79 -47.40 -30.43
N GLY A 308 -12.52 -46.71 -29.55
CA GLY A 308 -13.97 -46.87 -29.34
C GLY A 308 -14.38 -47.97 -28.38
N SER A 309 -13.45 -48.74 -27.84
CA SER A 309 -13.75 -49.73 -26.80
C SER A 309 -14.02 -49.04 -25.44
N VAL A 310 -14.75 -49.75 -24.55
CA VAL A 310 -15.12 -49.19 -23.25
C VAL A 310 -14.83 -50.21 -22.14
N PHE A 311 -14.20 -49.75 -21.07
CA PHE A 311 -14.07 -50.48 -19.81
C PHE A 311 -15.00 -49.83 -18.76
N ARG A 312 -15.74 -50.64 -18.02
CA ARG A 312 -16.49 -50.18 -16.83
C ARG A 312 -16.13 -51.08 -15.66
N GLY A 313 -15.67 -50.47 -14.57
CA GLY A 313 -15.27 -51.27 -13.41
C GLY A 313 -14.87 -50.40 -12.23
N ILE A 314 -14.38 -51.05 -11.20
CA ILE A 314 -13.95 -50.43 -9.96
C ILE A 314 -12.45 -50.15 -10.00
N TYR A 315 -12.06 -48.99 -9.52
CA TYR A 315 -10.67 -48.58 -9.29
C TYR A 315 -10.42 -48.39 -7.79
N LYS A 316 -9.22 -48.72 -7.34
CA LYS A 316 -8.70 -48.40 -6.02
C LYS A 316 -7.29 -47.85 -6.18
N ASN A 317 -7.07 -46.59 -5.78
CA ASN A 317 -5.78 -45.93 -5.89
C ASN A 317 -5.15 -46.05 -7.29
N ASN A 318 -5.89 -45.66 -8.34
CA ASN A 318 -5.53 -45.74 -9.76
C ASN A 318 -5.34 -47.16 -10.34
N LYS A 319 -5.58 -48.22 -9.57
CA LYS A 319 -5.49 -49.58 -10.05
C LYS A 319 -6.89 -50.18 -10.23
N ARG A 320 -7.13 -50.93 -11.30
CA ARG A 320 -8.36 -51.72 -11.46
C ARG A 320 -8.49 -52.67 -10.28
N ASN A 321 -9.66 -52.73 -9.65
CA ASN A 321 -9.90 -53.55 -8.48
C ASN A 321 -11.38 -53.85 -8.32
N GLY A 322 -11.78 -55.11 -8.29
CA GLY A 322 -13.18 -55.55 -8.27
C GLY A 322 -13.73 -55.87 -9.66
N ASP A 323 -15.03 -56.00 -9.77
CA ASP A 323 -15.70 -56.47 -10.99
C ASP A 323 -15.57 -55.45 -12.13
N PHE A 324 -15.53 -55.98 -13.35
CA PHE A 324 -15.46 -55.17 -14.56
C PHE A 324 -16.25 -55.82 -15.73
N ILE A 325 -16.59 -54.95 -16.69
CA ILE A 325 -17.11 -55.28 -18.01
C ILE A 325 -16.30 -54.52 -19.05
N GLU A 326 -15.79 -55.20 -20.05
CA GLU A 326 -15.19 -54.59 -21.24
C GLU A 326 -16.13 -54.77 -22.45
N TYR A 327 -16.27 -53.70 -23.20
CA TYR A 327 -17.05 -53.66 -24.46
C TYR A 327 -16.10 -53.39 -25.62
N ASP A 328 -16.39 -54.01 -26.76
CA ASP A 328 -15.71 -53.69 -28.01
C ASP A 328 -16.21 -52.35 -28.58
N LYS A 329 -15.62 -51.91 -29.71
CA LYS A 329 -16.00 -50.67 -30.41
C LYS A 329 -17.44 -50.66 -30.93
N ASN A 330 -18.10 -51.82 -31.04
CA ASN A 330 -19.49 -51.93 -31.50
C ASN A 330 -20.46 -52.04 -30.30
N GLY A 331 -19.96 -51.89 -29.06
CA GLY A 331 -20.74 -51.98 -27.83
C GLY A 331 -21.09 -53.40 -27.38
N GLN A 332 -20.48 -54.44 -27.98
CA GLN A 332 -20.68 -55.84 -27.57
C GLN A 332 -19.74 -56.16 -26.39
N ILE A 333 -20.22 -57.01 -25.47
CA ILE A 333 -19.41 -57.46 -24.33
C ILE A 333 -18.25 -58.30 -24.85
N LYS A 334 -17.03 -57.81 -24.65
CA LYS A 334 -15.77 -58.48 -24.98
C LYS A 334 -15.27 -59.39 -23.86
N ALA A 335 -15.43 -58.93 -22.63
CA ALA A 335 -14.95 -59.67 -21.46
C ALA A 335 -15.64 -59.19 -20.17
N THR A 336 -15.73 -60.09 -19.20
CA THR A 336 -16.08 -59.79 -17.80
C THR A 336 -15.11 -60.53 -16.87
N GLY A 337 -15.06 -60.12 -15.61
CA GLY A 337 -14.22 -60.75 -14.60
C GLY A 337 -13.96 -59.85 -13.41
N THR A 338 -12.92 -60.14 -12.68
CA THR A 338 -12.50 -59.33 -11.53
C THR A 338 -11.04 -58.94 -11.66
N TYR A 339 -10.71 -57.78 -11.13
CA TYR A 339 -9.33 -57.35 -10.89
C TYR A 339 -9.03 -57.34 -9.39
N ASN A 340 -7.86 -57.80 -9.01
CA ASN A 340 -7.33 -57.60 -7.67
C ASN A 340 -6.02 -56.84 -7.77
N ASN A 341 -6.04 -55.61 -7.27
CA ASN A 341 -4.89 -54.73 -7.25
C ASN A 341 -4.18 -54.55 -8.62
N GLY A 342 -4.94 -54.51 -9.71
CA GLY A 342 -4.46 -54.39 -11.09
C GLY A 342 -4.20 -55.70 -11.82
N VAL A 343 -4.28 -56.84 -11.15
CA VAL A 343 -4.12 -58.17 -11.75
C VAL A 343 -5.50 -58.71 -12.13
N ARG A 344 -5.67 -59.11 -13.39
CA ARG A 344 -6.93 -59.66 -13.93
C ARG A 344 -7.09 -61.14 -13.56
N HIS A 345 -8.27 -61.47 -13.05
CA HIS A 345 -8.74 -62.83 -12.85
C HIS A 345 -9.93 -63.05 -13.79
N GLN A 346 -9.84 -64.04 -14.70
CA GLN A 346 -10.96 -64.43 -15.52
C GLN A 346 -11.87 -65.38 -14.72
N ASN A 347 -13.18 -65.09 -14.73
CA ASN A 347 -14.12 -66.09 -14.27
C ASN A 347 -14.09 -67.23 -15.26
N LYS A 348 -13.83 -68.48 -14.75
CA LYS A 348 -13.88 -69.71 -15.54
C LYS A 348 -15.30 -69.98 -15.99
#